data_d22d450029235365499bdce883d99ac6
#
_entry.id   d22d450029235365499bdce883d99ac6
#
_cell.length_a   1.000
_cell.length_b   1.000
_cell.length_c   1.000
_cell.angle_alpha   90.00
_cell.angle_beta   90.00
_cell.angle_gamma   90.00
#
_symmetry.space_group_name_H-M   'P 1'
#
loop_
_entity.id
_entity.type
_entity.pdbx_description
1 polymer ?
#
loop_
_entity_poly.entity_id
_entity_poly.type
_entity_poly.pdbx_seq_one_letter_code
_entity_poly.pdbx_strand_id
1 'polypeptide(L)'
;MMFLMLGVYAFAQKDVTRFLGIPVDGTEAEMVRKLQAKGFKRNSLLGWMEGEFNGREVILLIATNNNKVWRVAVRDKWATDEANIKFRFNDLCRQFSKNEKYAPLNDNPELPEEEKIGYEMLVNNKRYQSAYYQSPKDVITLSEEERTLALSEAGLKDTSWDSLTLEEKIEQTPVLVYYMADKYWSKKMVWFMISKDANDYRIVIYYDNEYNHADGEDL
;
A
#
# COMPACT_ATOMS: atom_id res chain seq x y z
N MET A 1 -30.99 41.98 7.51
CA MET A 1 -29.64 41.47 7.72
C MET A 1 -29.66 39.97 7.44
N MET A 2 -29.24 39.59 6.24
CA MET A 2 -29.37 38.21 5.72
C MET A 2 -28.05 37.49 6.01
N PHE A 3 -28.07 36.51 6.92
CA PHE A 3 -26.92 35.67 7.22
C PHE A 3 -26.75 34.63 6.09
N LEU A 4 -25.72 34.80 5.26
CA LEU A 4 -25.28 33.78 4.34
C LEU A 4 -24.57 32.68 5.16
N MET A 5 -25.23 31.56 5.38
CA MET A 5 -24.59 30.32 5.85
C MET A 5 -23.74 29.76 4.69
N LEU A 6 -22.43 30.03 4.70
CA LEU A 6 -21.45 29.31 3.89
C LEU A 6 -21.34 27.91 4.45
N GLY A 7 -22.05 26.97 3.84
CA GLY A 7 -21.86 25.56 4.09
C GLY A 7 -20.44 25.13 3.67
N VAL A 8 -19.57 24.90 4.65
CA VAL A 8 -18.28 24.25 4.41
C VAL A 8 -18.59 22.78 4.07
N TYR A 9 -18.61 22.44 2.81
CA TYR A 9 -18.60 21.05 2.38
C TYR A 9 -17.23 20.47 2.75
N ALA A 10 -17.14 19.83 3.91
CA ALA A 10 -16.03 18.96 4.23
C ALA A 10 -16.12 17.74 3.29
N PHE A 11 -15.41 17.77 2.19
CA PHE A 11 -15.16 16.55 1.43
C PHE A 11 -14.47 15.58 2.38
N ALA A 12 -15.12 14.47 2.69
CA ALA A 12 -14.50 13.39 3.46
C ALA A 12 -13.20 13.01 2.73
N GLN A 13 -12.06 13.27 3.37
CA GLN A 13 -10.77 12.96 2.80
C GLN A 13 -10.71 11.43 2.63
N LYS A 14 -10.47 10.94 1.41
CA LYS A 14 -10.31 9.51 1.14
C LYS A 14 -9.25 8.92 2.08
N ASP A 15 -9.52 7.76 2.65
CA ASP A 15 -8.56 7.06 3.50
C ASP A 15 -7.52 6.39 2.60
N VAL A 16 -6.42 7.08 2.38
CA VAL A 16 -5.32 6.67 1.51
C VAL A 16 -4.18 6.05 2.30
N THR A 17 -3.32 5.32 1.62
CA THR A 17 -2.06 4.80 2.16
C THR A 17 -1.27 5.90 2.87
N ARG A 18 -0.60 5.54 3.97
CA ARG A 18 0.22 6.47 4.75
C ARG A 18 1.65 5.97 4.87
N PHE A 19 2.60 6.86 4.64
CA PHE A 19 4.01 6.65 4.94
C PHE A 19 4.42 7.52 6.13
N LEU A 20 4.91 6.93 7.22
CA LEU A 20 5.23 7.62 8.50
C LEU A 20 4.07 8.47 9.05
N GLY A 21 2.83 8.03 8.83
CA GLY A 21 1.62 8.76 9.20
C GLY A 21 1.24 9.89 8.23
N ILE A 22 2.04 10.16 7.20
CA ILE A 22 1.77 11.13 6.15
C ILE A 22 0.91 10.46 5.08
N PRO A 23 -0.27 10.98 4.71
CA PRO A 23 -1.03 10.48 3.58
C PRO A 23 -0.22 10.55 2.28
N VAL A 24 -0.19 9.47 1.51
CA VAL A 24 0.42 9.43 0.18
C VAL A 24 -0.57 10.11 -0.78
N ASP A 25 -0.63 11.44 -0.70
CA ASP A 25 -1.56 12.28 -1.45
C ASP A 25 -1.08 13.73 -1.45
N GLY A 26 -1.77 14.58 -2.20
CA GLY A 26 -1.43 15.99 -2.38
C GLY A 26 -0.33 16.19 -3.40
N THR A 27 0.28 17.37 -3.43
CA THR A 27 1.36 17.71 -4.36
C THR A 27 2.72 17.17 -3.90
N GLU A 28 3.67 16.98 -4.84
CA GLU A 28 5.05 16.62 -4.50
C GLU A 28 5.67 17.60 -3.49
N ALA A 29 5.47 18.90 -3.70
CA ALA A 29 6.03 19.94 -2.82
C ALA A 29 5.51 19.82 -1.37
N GLU A 30 4.23 19.51 -1.19
CA GLU A 30 3.64 19.24 0.13
C GLU A 30 4.22 17.97 0.77
N MET A 31 4.36 16.90 -0.01
CA MET A 31 4.95 15.65 0.46
C MET A 31 6.40 15.88 0.89
N VAL A 32 7.21 16.54 0.07
CA VAL A 32 8.60 16.89 0.39
C VAL A 32 8.68 17.66 1.71
N ARG A 33 7.85 18.70 1.90
CA ARG A 33 7.82 19.49 3.14
C ARG A 33 7.47 18.64 4.36
N LYS A 34 6.48 17.75 4.25
CA LYS A 34 6.08 16.84 5.33
C LYS A 34 7.19 15.83 5.66
N LEU A 35 7.89 15.30 4.65
CA LEU A 35 9.02 14.39 4.84
C LEU A 35 10.24 15.11 5.45
N GLN A 36 10.48 16.37 5.06
CA GLN A 36 11.52 17.20 5.72
C GLN A 36 11.24 17.38 7.21
N ALA A 37 9.98 17.59 7.58
CA ALA A 37 9.57 17.67 8.99
C ALA A 37 9.76 16.33 9.75
N LYS A 38 9.91 15.20 9.03
CA LYS A 38 10.27 13.88 9.58
C LYS A 38 11.78 13.60 9.58
N GLY A 39 12.61 14.58 9.18
CA GLY A 39 14.07 14.47 9.19
C GLY A 39 14.72 14.07 7.87
N PHE A 40 13.96 13.84 6.81
CA PHE A 40 14.52 13.57 5.50
C PHE A 40 15.09 14.85 4.86
N LYS A 41 16.18 14.72 4.11
CA LYS A 41 16.84 15.82 3.43
C LYS A 41 16.69 15.66 1.91
N ARG A 42 16.31 16.73 1.21
CA ARG A 42 16.24 16.71 -0.26
C ARG A 42 17.65 16.81 -0.84
N ASN A 43 17.98 15.89 -1.73
CA ASN A 43 19.17 16.01 -2.57
C ASN A 43 18.83 16.94 -3.74
N SER A 44 19.46 18.12 -3.78
CA SER A 44 19.16 19.17 -4.77
C SER A 44 19.59 18.81 -6.19
N LEU A 45 20.56 17.91 -6.35
CA LEU A 45 21.09 17.50 -7.65
C LEU A 45 20.26 16.37 -8.26
N LEU A 46 19.82 15.42 -7.44
CA LEU A 46 19.23 14.16 -7.89
C LEU A 46 17.72 14.11 -7.70
N GLY A 47 17.14 15.12 -7.02
CA GLY A 47 15.70 15.27 -6.85
C GLY A 47 15.05 14.36 -5.80
N TRP A 48 15.74 13.31 -5.33
CA TRP A 48 15.24 12.41 -4.30
C TRP A 48 15.45 12.97 -2.88
N MET A 49 14.91 12.26 -1.89
CA MET A 49 15.17 12.57 -0.49
C MET A 49 16.00 11.47 0.16
N GLU A 50 16.78 11.81 1.17
CA GLU A 50 17.63 10.89 1.92
C GLU A 50 17.34 11.01 3.41
N GLY A 51 17.40 9.89 4.12
CA GLY A 51 17.18 9.85 5.58
C GLY A 51 17.27 8.43 6.11
N GLU A 52 16.74 8.23 7.31
CA GLU A 52 16.70 6.93 7.96
C GLU A 52 15.27 6.41 8.03
N PHE A 53 15.09 5.13 7.70
CA PHE A 53 13.84 4.42 7.84
C PHE A 53 14.09 2.97 8.24
N ASN A 54 13.41 2.51 9.28
CA ASN A 54 13.50 1.13 9.77
C ASN A 54 14.96 0.71 10.06
N GLY A 55 15.73 1.63 10.71
CA GLY A 55 17.12 1.39 11.11
C GLY A 55 18.12 1.34 9.95
N ARG A 56 17.75 1.87 8.77
CA ARG A 56 18.62 1.92 7.59
C ARG A 56 18.59 3.29 6.92
N GLU A 57 19.73 3.67 6.35
CA GLU A 57 19.78 4.80 5.42
C GLU A 57 19.01 4.45 4.16
N VAL A 58 18.11 5.33 3.74
CA VAL A 58 17.25 5.13 2.59
C VAL A 58 17.22 6.34 1.67
N ILE A 59 16.85 6.07 0.42
CA ILE A 59 16.49 7.06 -0.59
C ILE A 59 14.99 6.97 -0.81
N LEU A 60 14.29 8.12 -0.73
CA LEU A 60 12.88 8.23 -1.05
C LEU A 60 12.70 8.82 -2.44
N LEU A 61 11.87 8.17 -3.24
CA LEU A 61 11.41 8.64 -4.53
C LEU A 61 9.90 8.89 -4.44
N ILE A 62 9.47 10.07 -4.88
CA ILE A 62 8.06 10.46 -4.89
C ILE A 62 7.58 10.44 -6.33
N ALA A 63 6.57 9.62 -6.62
CA ALA A 63 5.95 9.57 -7.94
C ALA A 63 4.59 10.27 -7.90
N THR A 64 4.33 11.06 -8.95
CA THR A 64 3.10 11.81 -9.13
C THR A 64 2.39 11.45 -10.42
N ASN A 65 1.06 11.52 -10.40
CA ASN A 65 0.21 11.49 -11.58
C ASN A 65 -0.72 12.71 -11.51
N ASN A 66 -0.86 13.48 -12.58
CA ASN A 66 -1.65 14.71 -12.61
C ASN A 66 -1.39 15.63 -11.41
N ASN A 67 -0.10 15.84 -11.08
CA ASN A 67 0.37 16.63 -9.93
C ASN A 67 -0.10 16.13 -8.55
N LYS A 68 -0.56 14.89 -8.44
CA LYS A 68 -0.91 14.24 -7.18
C LYS A 68 0.04 13.08 -6.90
N VAL A 69 0.51 13.00 -5.66
CA VAL A 69 1.36 11.89 -5.22
C VAL A 69 0.54 10.61 -5.19
N TRP A 70 1.01 9.60 -5.93
CA TRP A 70 0.41 8.27 -5.92
C TRP A 70 1.32 7.20 -5.32
N ARG A 71 2.65 7.47 -5.24
CA ARG A 71 3.61 6.52 -4.67
C ARG A 71 4.73 7.22 -3.91
N VAL A 72 5.09 6.66 -2.78
CA VAL A 72 6.38 6.89 -2.12
C VAL A 72 7.16 5.59 -2.16
N ALA A 73 8.27 5.57 -2.90
CA ALA A 73 9.19 4.43 -2.93
C ALA A 73 10.36 4.68 -1.97
N VAL A 74 10.60 3.70 -1.09
CA VAL A 74 11.66 3.70 -0.09
C VAL A 74 12.69 2.67 -0.49
N ARG A 75 13.86 3.09 -0.96
CA ARG A 75 14.93 2.22 -1.41
C ARG A 75 16.08 2.22 -0.39
N ASP A 76 16.54 1.05 0.03
CA ASP A 76 17.77 0.94 0.82
C ASP A 76 18.92 1.67 0.07
N LYS A 77 19.62 2.58 0.75
CA LYS A 77 20.67 3.41 0.14
C LYS A 77 21.86 2.56 -0.30
N TRP A 78 22.20 1.56 0.46
CA TRP A 78 23.35 0.69 0.22
C TRP A 78 22.88 -0.69 -0.27
N ALA A 79 23.53 -1.17 -1.30
CA ALA A 79 23.35 -2.53 -1.78
C ALA A 79 24.03 -3.52 -0.83
N THR A 80 23.60 -4.77 -0.86
CA THR A 80 24.16 -5.84 -0.04
C THR A 80 24.20 -7.16 -0.83
N ASP A 81 24.95 -8.12 -0.33
CA ASP A 81 25.07 -9.44 -0.92
C ASP A 81 23.78 -10.28 -0.79
N GLU A 82 23.80 -11.46 -1.43
CA GLU A 82 22.66 -12.37 -1.48
C GLU A 82 22.22 -12.88 -0.10
N ALA A 83 23.16 -13.18 0.80
CA ALA A 83 22.82 -13.66 2.13
C ALA A 83 22.12 -12.58 2.96
N ASN A 84 22.68 -11.39 2.98
CA ASN A 84 22.16 -10.26 3.74
C ASN A 84 20.81 -9.76 3.19
N ILE A 85 20.58 -9.82 1.87
CA ILE A 85 19.29 -9.41 1.32
C ILE A 85 18.18 -10.39 1.67
N LYS A 86 18.46 -11.71 1.80
CA LYS A 86 17.49 -12.69 2.30
C LYS A 86 17.07 -12.37 3.74
N PHE A 87 18.03 -12.12 4.62
CA PHE A 87 17.72 -11.70 5.99
C PHE A 87 16.86 -10.45 6.02
N ARG A 88 17.22 -9.44 5.23
CA ARG A 88 16.46 -8.19 5.15
C ARG A 88 15.04 -8.39 4.66
N PHE A 89 14.84 -9.21 3.63
CA PHE A 89 13.52 -9.54 3.10
C PHE A 89 12.68 -10.28 4.15
N ASN A 90 13.24 -11.31 4.77
CA ASN A 90 12.55 -12.10 5.77
C ASN A 90 12.21 -11.28 7.03
N ASP A 91 13.12 -10.37 7.45
CA ASP A 91 12.83 -9.44 8.55
C ASP A 91 11.65 -8.54 8.24
N LEU A 92 11.55 -8.02 7.03
CA LEU A 92 10.40 -7.22 6.61
C LEU A 92 9.12 -8.05 6.61
N CYS A 93 9.13 -9.27 6.07
CA CYS A 93 7.97 -10.17 6.13
C CYS A 93 7.47 -10.33 7.57
N ARG A 94 8.39 -10.61 8.52
CA ARG A 94 8.04 -10.76 9.94
C ARG A 94 7.52 -9.46 10.56
N GLN A 95 8.15 -8.33 10.25
CA GLN A 95 7.74 -7.02 10.78
C GLN A 95 6.36 -6.60 10.30
N PHE A 96 6.09 -6.75 9.00
CA PHE A 96 4.78 -6.44 8.43
C PHE A 96 3.69 -7.37 8.97
N SER A 97 3.95 -8.68 9.03
CA SER A 97 2.98 -9.66 9.53
C SER A 97 2.65 -9.51 11.02
N LYS A 98 3.58 -8.99 11.83
CA LYS A 98 3.36 -8.71 13.26
C LYS A 98 2.71 -7.35 13.51
N ASN A 99 2.62 -6.48 12.52
CA ASN A 99 2.10 -5.14 12.69
C ASN A 99 0.63 -5.09 12.31
N GLU A 100 -0.25 -4.94 13.29
CA GLU A 100 -1.72 -4.88 13.13
C GLU A 100 -2.22 -3.80 12.14
N LYS A 101 -1.35 -2.86 11.76
CA LYS A 101 -1.66 -1.87 10.72
C LYS A 101 -1.62 -2.45 9.31
N TYR A 102 -1.18 -3.68 9.15
CA TYR A 102 -1.04 -4.31 7.84
C TYR A 102 -1.68 -5.69 7.83
N ALA A 103 -2.39 -6.00 6.77
CA ALA A 103 -2.92 -7.31 6.47
C ALA A 103 -2.19 -7.89 5.24
N PRO A 104 -1.69 -9.12 5.29
CA PRO A 104 -1.01 -9.73 4.14
C PRO A 104 -2.01 -9.93 2.99
N LEU A 105 -1.55 -9.63 1.76
CA LEU A 105 -2.36 -9.89 0.56
C LEU A 105 -2.39 -11.39 0.22
N ASN A 106 -1.29 -12.07 0.46
CA ASN A 106 -1.11 -13.50 0.22
C ASN A 106 -0.32 -14.10 1.38
N ASP A 107 -0.21 -15.41 1.39
CA ASP A 107 0.82 -16.08 2.20
C ASP A 107 2.18 -15.59 1.70
N ASN A 108 2.80 -14.70 2.47
CA ASN A 108 4.11 -14.13 2.16
C ASN A 108 5.19 -14.99 2.84
N PRO A 109 5.60 -16.10 2.23
CA PRO A 109 6.57 -17.00 2.85
C PRO A 109 7.93 -16.32 2.95
N GLU A 110 8.60 -16.57 4.06
CA GLU A 110 10.00 -16.23 4.17
C GLU A 110 10.82 -17.02 3.16
N LEU A 111 11.88 -16.41 2.64
CA LEU A 111 12.78 -17.09 1.71
C LEU A 111 13.60 -18.13 2.46
N PRO A 112 13.68 -19.37 1.97
CA PRO A 112 14.52 -20.40 2.57
C PRO A 112 16.00 -20.03 2.46
N GLU A 113 16.82 -20.58 3.35
CA GLU A 113 18.24 -20.27 3.41
C GLU A 113 18.97 -20.68 2.12
N GLU A 114 18.58 -21.81 1.54
CA GLU A 114 19.14 -22.38 0.31
C GLU A 114 18.70 -21.67 -0.98
N GLU A 115 17.73 -20.76 -0.93
CA GLU A 115 17.24 -20.02 -2.09
C GLU A 115 18.38 -19.25 -2.78
N LYS A 116 18.59 -19.51 -4.07
CA LYS A 116 19.63 -18.86 -4.89
C LYS A 116 19.04 -17.68 -5.65
N ILE A 117 18.87 -16.56 -4.95
CA ILE A 117 18.20 -15.35 -5.49
C ILE A 117 18.81 -14.92 -6.83
N GLY A 118 20.14 -14.84 -6.90
CA GLY A 118 20.83 -14.40 -8.11
C GLY A 118 20.57 -15.28 -9.32
N TYR A 119 20.60 -16.59 -9.12
CA TYR A 119 20.30 -17.56 -10.16
C TYR A 119 18.84 -17.49 -10.60
N GLU A 120 17.91 -17.52 -9.65
CA GLU A 120 16.47 -17.51 -9.92
C GLU A 120 16.03 -16.20 -10.64
N MET A 121 16.57 -15.06 -10.22
CA MET A 121 16.27 -13.78 -10.89
C MET A 121 16.83 -13.73 -12.31
N LEU A 122 18.04 -14.26 -12.53
CA LEU A 122 18.71 -14.17 -13.83
C LEU A 122 18.19 -15.19 -14.83
N VAL A 123 18.01 -16.46 -14.40
CA VAL A 123 17.69 -17.58 -15.28
C VAL A 123 16.19 -17.80 -15.40
N ASN A 124 15.48 -17.70 -14.29
CA ASN A 124 14.05 -18.01 -14.22
C ASN A 124 13.16 -16.74 -14.19
N ASN A 125 13.75 -15.53 -14.29
CA ASN A 125 13.05 -14.25 -14.18
C ASN A 125 12.15 -14.16 -12.92
N LYS A 126 12.52 -14.88 -11.85
CA LYS A 126 11.77 -14.92 -10.60
C LYS A 126 11.83 -13.55 -9.93
N ARG A 127 10.68 -13.07 -9.44
CA ARG A 127 10.58 -11.86 -8.64
C ARG A 127 10.34 -12.23 -7.19
N TYR A 128 11.06 -11.59 -6.29
CA TYR A 128 10.90 -11.74 -4.85
C TYR A 128 10.21 -10.49 -4.32
N GLN A 129 8.94 -10.66 -4.00
CA GLN A 129 8.10 -9.56 -3.51
C GLN A 129 7.14 -10.06 -2.45
N SER A 130 6.70 -9.15 -1.59
CA SER A 130 5.71 -9.38 -0.55
C SER A 130 4.77 -8.19 -0.50
N ALA A 131 3.47 -8.43 -0.37
CA ALA A 131 2.46 -7.39 -0.46
C ALA A 131 1.48 -7.43 0.71
N TYR A 132 1.06 -6.26 1.14
CA TYR A 132 0.19 -6.04 2.28
C TYR A 132 -0.80 -4.93 1.97
N TYR A 133 -1.96 -4.99 2.60
CA TYR A 133 -2.86 -3.86 2.69
C TYR A 133 -2.63 -3.11 4.00
N GLN A 134 -2.58 -1.79 3.94
CA GLN A 134 -2.61 -0.99 5.15
C GLN A 134 -4.05 -0.93 5.67
N SER A 135 -4.26 -1.31 6.93
CA SER A 135 -5.58 -1.32 7.57
C SER A 135 -6.24 0.07 7.48
N PRO A 136 -7.54 0.13 7.24
CA PRO A 136 -8.30 1.37 7.31
C PRO A 136 -8.12 2.06 8.64
N LYS A 137 -8.19 3.39 8.64
CA LYS A 137 -8.08 4.19 9.87
C LYS A 137 -9.23 3.94 10.83
N ASP A 138 -10.43 3.81 10.26
CA ASP A 138 -11.67 3.61 11.00
C ASP A 138 -12.27 2.23 10.68
N VAL A 139 -13.11 1.73 11.57
CA VAL A 139 -13.84 0.48 11.32
C VAL A 139 -14.78 0.70 10.14
N ILE A 140 -14.63 -0.11 9.11
CA ILE A 140 -15.52 -0.07 7.95
C ILE A 140 -16.80 -0.81 8.32
N THR A 141 -17.93 -0.13 8.19
CA THR A 141 -19.26 -0.73 8.26
C THR A 141 -19.95 -0.50 6.93
N LEU A 142 -20.29 -1.59 6.23
CA LEU A 142 -21.02 -1.52 4.98
C LEU A 142 -22.46 -1.04 5.22
N SER A 143 -22.92 -0.10 4.41
CA SER A 143 -24.34 0.26 4.36
C SER A 143 -25.17 -0.91 3.81
N GLU A 144 -26.49 -0.84 3.96
CA GLU A 144 -27.40 -1.84 3.38
C GLU A 144 -27.29 -1.91 1.85
N GLU A 145 -27.15 -0.76 1.20
CA GLU A 145 -26.95 -0.67 -0.24
C GLU A 145 -25.65 -1.34 -0.67
N GLU A 146 -24.55 -1.15 0.08
CA GLU A 146 -23.27 -1.80 -0.21
C GLU A 146 -23.32 -3.31 -0.01
N ARG A 147 -24.00 -3.78 1.04
CA ARG A 147 -24.21 -5.21 1.27
C ARG A 147 -25.01 -5.85 0.15
N THR A 148 -26.12 -5.21 -0.26
CA THR A 148 -26.95 -5.65 -1.38
C THR A 148 -26.19 -5.66 -2.69
N LEU A 149 -25.37 -4.63 -2.95
CA LEU A 149 -24.51 -4.57 -4.13
C LEU A 149 -23.48 -5.71 -4.14
N ALA A 150 -22.82 -5.96 -3.02
CA ALA A 150 -21.87 -7.06 -2.89
C ALA A 150 -22.49 -8.43 -3.19
N LEU A 151 -23.69 -8.68 -2.68
CA LEU A 151 -24.45 -9.90 -2.98
C LEU A 151 -24.82 -10.00 -4.46
N SER A 152 -25.25 -8.90 -5.06
CA SER A 152 -25.60 -8.85 -6.48
C SER A 152 -24.40 -9.13 -7.37
N GLU A 153 -23.22 -8.57 -7.07
CA GLU A 153 -21.96 -8.83 -7.79
C GLU A 153 -21.52 -10.29 -7.65
N ALA A 154 -21.83 -10.94 -6.52
CA ALA A 154 -21.60 -12.37 -6.31
C ALA A 154 -22.66 -13.28 -6.98
N GLY A 155 -23.63 -12.71 -7.71
CA GLY A 155 -24.66 -13.45 -8.43
C GLY A 155 -25.96 -13.68 -7.66
N LEU A 156 -26.07 -13.17 -6.41
CA LEU A 156 -27.27 -13.25 -5.58
C LEU A 156 -28.16 -12.01 -5.84
N LYS A 157 -28.73 -11.96 -7.03
CA LYS A 157 -29.57 -10.83 -7.47
C LYS A 157 -30.86 -10.76 -6.65
N ASP A 158 -31.35 -9.54 -6.44
CA ASP A 158 -32.59 -9.23 -5.73
C ASP A 158 -32.64 -9.70 -4.27
N THR A 159 -31.49 -9.96 -3.65
CA THR A 159 -31.39 -10.38 -2.25
C THR A 159 -30.90 -9.21 -1.39
N SER A 160 -31.75 -8.77 -0.44
CA SER A 160 -31.34 -7.81 0.60
C SER A 160 -30.65 -8.54 1.75
N TRP A 161 -29.55 -8.00 2.25
CA TRP A 161 -28.85 -8.56 3.40
C TRP A 161 -29.74 -8.73 4.62
N ASP A 162 -30.64 -7.77 4.86
CA ASP A 162 -31.51 -7.79 6.04
C ASP A 162 -32.61 -8.85 5.94
N SER A 163 -32.93 -9.32 4.73
CA SER A 163 -33.91 -10.41 4.53
C SER A 163 -33.33 -11.82 4.78
N LEU A 164 -32.01 -11.94 4.85
CA LEU A 164 -31.36 -13.24 5.06
C LEU A 164 -31.51 -13.74 6.50
N THR A 165 -31.66 -15.05 6.64
CA THR A 165 -31.56 -15.74 7.93
C THR A 165 -30.13 -15.63 8.52
N LEU A 166 -29.95 -15.96 9.79
CA LEU A 166 -28.63 -15.94 10.40
C LEU A 166 -27.65 -16.92 9.71
N GLU A 167 -28.13 -18.09 9.32
CA GLU A 167 -27.33 -19.12 8.66
C GLU A 167 -26.85 -18.64 7.28
N GLU A 168 -27.76 -18.08 6.48
CA GLU A 168 -27.42 -17.47 5.19
C GLU A 168 -26.46 -16.28 5.33
N LYS A 169 -26.61 -15.44 6.36
CA LYS A 169 -25.66 -14.35 6.65
C LYS A 169 -24.27 -14.86 6.95
N ILE A 170 -24.13 -15.95 7.69
CA ILE A 170 -22.85 -16.58 7.97
C ILE A 170 -22.23 -17.10 6.66
N GLU A 171 -23.01 -17.78 5.83
CA GLU A 171 -22.56 -18.31 4.54
C GLU A 171 -22.10 -17.20 3.60
N GLN A 172 -22.78 -16.06 3.58
CA GLN A 172 -22.47 -14.93 2.68
C GLN A 172 -21.47 -13.93 3.27
N THR A 173 -21.02 -14.09 4.52
CA THR A 173 -20.00 -13.23 5.12
C THR A 173 -18.71 -13.12 4.27
N PRO A 174 -18.16 -14.20 3.68
CA PRO A 174 -16.98 -14.12 2.83
C PRO A 174 -17.16 -13.17 1.62
N VAL A 175 -18.35 -13.09 1.04
CA VAL A 175 -18.68 -12.17 -0.06
C VAL A 175 -18.52 -10.73 0.38
N LEU A 176 -19.04 -10.38 1.57
CA LEU A 176 -18.89 -9.02 2.10
C LEU A 176 -17.44 -8.69 2.45
N VAL A 177 -16.69 -9.67 2.98
CA VAL A 177 -15.26 -9.48 3.27
C VAL A 177 -14.47 -9.24 1.99
N TYR A 178 -14.74 -10.00 0.93
CA TYR A 178 -14.13 -9.79 -0.38
C TYR A 178 -14.45 -8.41 -0.96
N TYR A 179 -15.72 -8.02 -0.93
CA TYR A 179 -16.17 -6.70 -1.38
C TYR A 179 -15.48 -5.57 -0.61
N MET A 180 -15.37 -5.69 0.73
CA MET A 180 -14.65 -4.71 1.54
C MET A 180 -13.16 -4.65 1.18
N ALA A 181 -12.54 -5.81 0.95
CA ALA A 181 -11.14 -5.89 0.57
C ALA A 181 -10.90 -5.19 -0.77
N ASP A 182 -11.72 -5.47 -1.76
CA ASP A 182 -11.61 -4.85 -3.09
C ASP A 182 -11.86 -3.33 -3.03
N LYS A 183 -12.95 -2.92 -2.40
CA LYS A 183 -13.37 -1.51 -2.40
C LYS A 183 -12.49 -0.59 -1.57
N TYR A 184 -12.03 -1.06 -0.39
CA TYR A 184 -11.39 -0.20 0.59
C TYR A 184 -9.91 -0.53 0.81
N TRP A 185 -9.54 -1.81 0.88
CA TRP A 185 -8.16 -2.21 1.19
C TRP A 185 -7.27 -2.23 -0.03
N SER A 186 -7.78 -2.65 -1.19
CA SER A 186 -7.01 -2.66 -2.45
C SER A 186 -6.42 -1.29 -2.82
N LYS A 187 -7.06 -0.21 -2.36
CA LYS A 187 -6.60 1.17 -2.60
C LYS A 187 -5.42 1.60 -1.70
N LYS A 188 -5.03 0.76 -0.74
CA LYS A 188 -4.02 1.08 0.29
C LYS A 188 -2.91 0.04 0.31
N MET A 189 -2.33 -0.23 -0.84
CA MET A 189 -1.30 -1.25 -0.98
C MET A 189 0.06 -0.76 -0.50
N VAL A 190 0.73 -1.62 0.28
CA VAL A 190 2.15 -1.48 0.63
C VAL A 190 2.84 -2.79 0.28
N TRP A 191 3.87 -2.72 -0.54
CA TRP A 191 4.57 -3.91 -0.98
C TRP A 191 6.06 -3.64 -1.10
N PHE A 192 6.87 -4.68 -1.05
CA PHE A 192 8.30 -4.54 -1.22
C PHE A 192 8.86 -5.68 -2.06
N MET A 193 10.02 -5.41 -2.64
CA MET A 193 10.71 -6.37 -3.49
C MET A 193 12.22 -6.28 -3.33
N ILE A 194 12.88 -7.38 -3.70
CA ILE A 194 14.32 -7.39 -3.94
C ILE A 194 14.57 -6.83 -5.35
N SER A 195 15.37 -5.78 -5.41
CA SER A 195 15.87 -5.19 -6.67
C SER A 195 17.34 -5.54 -6.83
N LYS A 196 17.73 -6.04 -8.00
CA LYS A 196 19.12 -6.31 -8.34
C LYS A 196 19.83 -5.01 -8.72
N ASP A 197 21.04 -4.81 -8.20
CA ASP A 197 21.91 -3.67 -8.46
C ASP A 197 23.31 -4.19 -8.82
N ALA A 198 23.58 -4.35 -10.11
CA ALA A 198 24.77 -5.03 -10.64
C ALA A 198 24.88 -6.46 -10.08
N ASN A 199 25.83 -6.71 -9.18
CA ASN A 199 26.03 -8.01 -8.52
C ASN A 199 25.43 -8.10 -7.12
N ASP A 200 24.92 -7.00 -6.61
CA ASP A 200 24.32 -6.85 -5.28
C ASP A 200 22.82 -6.62 -5.36
N TYR A 201 22.19 -6.45 -4.20
CA TYR A 201 20.75 -6.35 -4.05
C TYR A 201 20.35 -5.24 -3.11
N ARG A 202 19.14 -4.72 -3.30
CA ARG A 202 18.49 -3.74 -2.42
C ARG A 202 17.05 -4.11 -2.19
N ILE A 203 16.49 -3.72 -1.06
CA ILE A 203 15.05 -3.67 -0.90
C ILE A 203 14.52 -2.34 -1.44
N VAL A 204 13.38 -2.42 -2.10
CA VAL A 204 12.53 -1.25 -2.41
C VAL A 204 11.15 -1.53 -1.84
N ILE A 205 10.66 -0.62 -0.99
CA ILE A 205 9.32 -0.67 -0.39
C ILE A 205 8.48 0.41 -1.05
N TYR A 206 7.27 0.08 -1.47
CA TYR A 206 6.35 0.98 -2.13
C TYR A 206 5.11 1.20 -1.26
N TYR A 207 4.74 2.45 -1.08
CA TYR A 207 3.51 2.91 -0.45
C TYR A 207 2.64 3.53 -1.53
N ASP A 208 1.61 2.82 -1.97
CA ASP A 208 0.81 3.18 -3.14
C ASP A 208 -0.55 3.73 -2.73
N ASN A 209 -0.94 4.82 -3.38
CA ASN A 209 -2.29 5.37 -3.34
C ASN A 209 -2.95 5.11 -4.69
N GLU A 210 -3.72 4.04 -4.77
CA GLU A 210 -4.38 3.62 -6.00
C GLU A 210 -5.45 4.61 -6.50
N TYR A 211 -5.93 5.51 -5.65
CA TYR A 211 -6.85 6.57 -6.09
C TYR A 211 -6.21 7.62 -7.01
N ASN A 212 -4.89 7.75 -6.95
CA ASN A 212 -4.13 8.70 -7.76
C ASN A 212 -3.29 8.00 -8.83
N HIS A 213 -3.37 6.68 -8.91
CA HIS A 213 -2.69 5.91 -9.96
C HIS A 213 -3.32 6.22 -11.32
N ALA A 214 -2.52 6.18 -12.39
CA ALA A 214 -3.03 6.29 -13.75
C ALA A 214 -3.81 5.02 -14.11
N ASP A 215 -5.00 5.17 -14.63
CA ASP A 215 -5.89 4.06 -15.05
C ASP A 215 -5.64 3.59 -16.48
N GLY A 216 -4.78 4.33 -17.21
CA GLY A 216 -4.43 4.02 -18.60
C GLY A 216 -5.41 4.57 -19.65
N GLU A 217 -6.43 5.31 -19.24
CA GLU A 217 -7.37 5.93 -20.20
C GLU A 217 -6.73 7.02 -21.05
N ASP A 218 -5.63 7.62 -20.57
CA ASP A 218 -4.89 8.71 -21.24
C ASP A 218 -3.68 8.23 -22.07
N LEU A 219 -3.60 6.94 -22.43
CA LEU A 219 -2.50 6.35 -23.23
C LEU A 219 -2.80 6.33 -24.72
#